data_7701dc7a11983664042a91279ae36637
#
_entry.id   7701dc7a11983664042a91279ae36637
#
_cell.length_a   1.000
_cell.length_b   1.000
_cell.length_c   1.000
_cell.angle_alpha   90.00
_cell.angle_beta   90.00
_cell.angle_gamma   90.00
#
_symmetry.space_group_name_H-M   'P 1'
#
loop_
_entity.id
_entity.type
_entity.pdbx_description
1 polymer ?
#
loop_
_entity_poly.entity_id
_entity_poly.type
_entity_poly.pdbx_seq_one_letter_code
_entity_poly.pdbx_strand_id
1 'polypeptide(L)'
;VSIPLCVFLFYSVGKERMPQIDQNELIVHVEWNENIHVDENRHRVNVLFGQLLDKTVEQTAAIGQQDYLLNREQALSSSEAELYFKTSSPDGIAPLQKQAGEWLTREYPLATVSFSPPETVFEKLFVTGEADVVAELYARNKEKAPAAEELRGLEQQFAELTGTAPVGIAFENQLDISILQERLLLYDVSYDELYRTLRTAFKENSVAMLHSYQQYLPISIVGEERTVNEVLQQTLIQTRPDSKGEVEHIPPRELVKV
;
A
#
# COMPACT_ATOMS: atom_id res chain seq x y z
N VAL A 1 -32.93 51.03 1.98
CA VAL A 1 -33.61 49.72 1.90
C VAL A 1 -32.75 48.68 1.17
N SER A 2 -31.89 49.06 0.20
CA SER A 2 -31.10 48.10 -0.58
C SER A 2 -29.97 47.39 0.22
N ILE A 3 -29.30 48.10 1.13
CA ILE A 3 -28.16 47.56 1.89
C ILE A 3 -28.58 46.37 2.79
N PRO A 4 -29.62 46.46 3.65
CA PRO A 4 -30.05 45.33 4.46
C PRO A 4 -30.55 44.15 3.61
N LEU A 5 -31.13 44.40 2.45
CA LEU A 5 -31.54 43.36 1.51
C LEU A 5 -30.32 42.63 0.93
N CYS A 6 -29.28 43.34 0.53
CA CYS A 6 -28.02 42.74 0.05
C CYS A 6 -27.33 41.88 1.13
N VAL A 7 -27.29 42.37 2.36
CA VAL A 7 -26.76 41.62 3.48
C VAL A 7 -27.57 40.36 3.74
N PHE A 8 -28.89 40.46 3.76
CA PHE A 8 -29.77 39.29 3.92
C PHE A 8 -29.58 38.27 2.80
N LEU A 9 -29.52 38.68 1.53
CA LEU A 9 -29.26 37.79 0.42
C LEU A 9 -27.87 37.16 0.49
N PHE A 10 -26.86 37.92 0.90
CA PHE A 10 -25.51 37.39 1.04
C PHE A 10 -25.40 36.25 2.06
N TYR A 11 -26.17 36.28 3.15
CA TYR A 11 -26.22 35.20 4.14
C TYR A 11 -27.22 34.09 3.77
N SER A 12 -28.21 34.37 2.93
CA SER A 12 -29.22 33.38 2.54
C SER A 12 -28.83 32.55 1.33
N VAL A 13 -27.89 33.02 0.51
CA VAL A 13 -27.39 32.28 -0.66
C VAL A 13 -26.29 31.33 -0.19
N GLY A 14 -26.43 30.03 -0.46
CA GLY A 14 -25.38 29.03 -0.27
C GLY A 14 -24.11 29.45 -1.02
N LYS A 15 -22.99 29.43 -0.31
CA LYS A 15 -21.68 29.77 -0.89
C LYS A 15 -20.95 28.49 -1.17
N GLU A 16 -20.84 28.13 -2.43
CA GLU A 16 -19.98 27.04 -2.88
C GLU A 16 -18.72 27.63 -3.49
N ARG A 17 -17.58 27.07 -3.15
CA ARG A 17 -16.29 27.55 -3.67
C ARG A 17 -16.13 27.24 -5.16
N MET A 18 -16.67 26.10 -5.60
CA MET A 18 -16.72 25.70 -7.01
C MET A 18 -18.01 24.94 -7.30
N PRO A 19 -18.59 25.09 -8.51
CA PRO A 19 -19.70 24.23 -8.91
C PRO A 19 -19.25 22.78 -8.93
N GLN A 20 -20.07 21.88 -8.39
CA GLN A 20 -19.84 20.46 -8.55
C GLN A 20 -19.96 20.11 -10.04
N ILE A 21 -18.88 19.59 -10.60
CA ILE A 21 -18.88 19.07 -11.95
C ILE A 21 -19.28 17.62 -11.86
N ASP A 22 -20.40 17.26 -12.46
CA ASP A 22 -20.83 15.86 -12.57
C ASP A 22 -19.82 15.12 -13.45
N GLN A 23 -18.95 14.32 -12.81
CA GLN A 23 -17.95 13.54 -13.50
C GLN A 23 -18.46 12.10 -13.66
N ASN A 24 -18.19 11.52 -14.82
CA ASN A 24 -18.46 10.10 -15.09
C ASN A 24 -17.21 9.22 -14.88
N GLU A 25 -16.25 9.70 -14.11
CA GLU A 25 -14.97 9.10 -13.86
C GLU A 25 -14.75 8.92 -12.35
N LEU A 26 -14.09 7.83 -11.97
CA LEU A 26 -13.85 7.47 -10.58
C LEU A 26 -12.43 6.91 -10.44
N ILE A 27 -11.71 7.40 -9.44
CA ILE A 27 -10.47 6.79 -8.97
C ILE A 27 -10.78 6.00 -7.70
N VAL A 28 -10.27 4.78 -7.65
CA VAL A 28 -10.36 3.90 -6.49
C VAL A 28 -8.94 3.56 -6.06
N HIS A 29 -8.55 4.03 -4.90
CA HIS A 29 -7.30 3.63 -4.29
C HIS A 29 -7.55 2.45 -3.35
N VAL A 30 -6.81 1.37 -3.54
CA VAL A 30 -6.91 0.15 -2.76
C VAL A 30 -5.57 -0.14 -2.11
N GLU A 31 -5.56 -0.22 -0.78
CA GLU A 31 -4.47 -0.77 0.01
C GLU A 31 -4.93 -2.11 0.58
N TRP A 32 -4.26 -3.19 0.21
CA TRP A 32 -4.70 -4.53 0.64
C TRP A 32 -4.41 -4.82 2.11
N ASN A 33 -3.53 -4.04 2.75
CA ASN A 33 -3.07 -4.25 4.14
C ASN A 33 -2.51 -5.67 4.39
N GLU A 34 -2.02 -6.28 3.33
CA GLU A 34 -1.39 -7.58 3.32
C GLU A 34 -0.09 -7.49 2.53
N ASN A 35 0.94 -8.15 2.99
CA ASN A 35 2.25 -8.15 2.33
C ASN A 35 2.20 -9.11 1.13
N ILE A 36 1.60 -8.67 0.04
CA ILE A 36 1.41 -9.46 -1.18
C ILE A 36 2.40 -9.06 -2.27
N HIS A 37 2.73 -10.02 -3.10
CA HIS A 37 3.52 -9.78 -4.31
C HIS A 37 2.69 -9.03 -5.36
N VAL A 38 3.37 -8.25 -6.21
CA VAL A 38 2.70 -7.46 -7.27
C VAL A 38 1.85 -8.31 -8.22
N ASP A 39 2.21 -9.57 -8.44
CA ASP A 39 1.43 -10.47 -9.31
C ASP A 39 0.10 -10.88 -8.66
N GLU A 40 0.08 -11.10 -7.35
CA GLU A 40 -1.14 -11.34 -6.60
C GLU A 40 -2.02 -10.07 -6.59
N ASN A 41 -1.42 -8.90 -6.36
CA ASN A 41 -2.12 -7.61 -6.47
C ASN A 41 -2.77 -7.46 -7.86
N ARG A 42 -2.01 -7.74 -8.92
CA ARG A 42 -2.53 -7.73 -10.31
C ARG A 42 -3.67 -8.73 -10.50
N HIS A 43 -3.56 -9.91 -9.93
CA HIS A 43 -4.62 -10.92 -10.01
C HIS A 43 -5.91 -10.40 -9.35
N ARG A 44 -5.84 -9.88 -8.14
CA ARG A 44 -6.98 -9.30 -7.40
C ARG A 44 -7.65 -8.17 -8.17
N VAL A 45 -6.86 -7.25 -8.72
CA VAL A 45 -7.36 -6.15 -9.56
C VAL A 45 -8.07 -6.66 -10.81
N ASN A 46 -7.51 -7.66 -11.50
CA ASN A 46 -8.14 -8.23 -12.68
C ASN A 46 -9.48 -8.93 -12.36
N VAL A 47 -9.58 -9.60 -11.22
CA VAL A 47 -10.84 -10.17 -10.75
C VAL A 47 -11.88 -9.07 -10.49
N LEU A 48 -11.50 -7.99 -9.83
CA LEU A 48 -12.37 -6.83 -9.59
C LEU A 48 -12.84 -6.21 -10.91
N PHE A 49 -11.93 -6.03 -11.88
CA PHE A 49 -12.27 -5.52 -13.20
C PHE A 49 -13.31 -6.39 -13.91
N GLY A 50 -13.16 -7.72 -13.84
CA GLY A 50 -14.16 -8.65 -14.37
C GLY A 50 -15.54 -8.50 -13.74
N GLN A 51 -15.63 -8.18 -12.45
CA GLN A 51 -16.90 -7.97 -11.74
C GLN A 51 -17.58 -6.63 -12.10
N LEU A 52 -16.84 -5.66 -12.60
CA LEU A 52 -17.31 -4.30 -12.89
C LEU A 52 -17.43 -4.01 -14.39
N LEU A 53 -17.09 -4.97 -15.24
CA LEU A 53 -17.00 -4.78 -16.69
C LEU A 53 -18.30 -4.25 -17.30
N ASP A 54 -19.43 -4.76 -16.86
CA ASP A 54 -20.76 -4.38 -17.40
C ASP A 54 -21.17 -2.94 -17.08
N LYS A 55 -20.52 -2.31 -16.11
CA LYS A 55 -20.84 -0.94 -15.64
C LYS A 55 -19.87 0.13 -16.09
N THR A 56 -18.78 -0.27 -16.72
CA THR A 56 -17.69 0.61 -17.08
C THR A 56 -17.46 0.60 -18.58
N VAL A 57 -17.10 1.77 -19.10
CA VAL A 57 -16.69 1.94 -20.50
C VAL A 57 -15.18 1.79 -20.64
N GLU A 58 -14.45 2.20 -19.60
CA GLU A 58 -12.99 2.13 -19.56
C GLU A 58 -12.53 1.75 -18.15
N GLN A 59 -11.51 0.93 -18.09
CA GLN A 59 -10.86 0.47 -16.84
C GLN A 59 -9.36 0.54 -17.04
N THR A 60 -8.65 1.18 -16.12
CA THR A 60 -7.19 1.25 -16.11
C THR A 60 -6.68 1.11 -14.69
N ALA A 61 -5.52 0.51 -14.50
CA ALA A 61 -4.92 0.35 -13.18
C ALA A 61 -3.42 0.67 -13.19
N ALA A 62 -2.99 1.37 -12.16
CA ALA A 62 -1.61 1.42 -11.72
C ALA A 62 -1.46 0.47 -10.52
N ILE A 63 -0.58 -0.54 -10.62
CA ILE A 63 -0.46 -1.61 -9.63
C ILE A 63 0.97 -1.68 -9.14
N GLY A 64 1.15 -1.53 -7.83
CA GLY A 64 2.45 -1.60 -7.21
C GLY A 64 3.40 -0.47 -7.60
N GLN A 65 4.66 -0.63 -7.25
CA GLN A 65 5.70 0.34 -7.53
C GLN A 65 5.92 0.49 -9.03
N GLN A 66 5.87 1.72 -9.50
CA GLN A 66 6.15 2.07 -10.90
C GLN A 66 7.28 3.10 -10.96
N ASP A 67 8.39 2.71 -11.56
CA ASP A 67 9.56 3.57 -11.72
C ASP A 67 9.50 4.33 -13.07
N TYR A 68 8.84 5.47 -13.10
CA TYR A 68 8.87 6.38 -14.24
C TYR A 68 9.95 7.46 -14.08
N LEU A 69 10.66 7.77 -15.16
CA LEU A 69 11.71 8.80 -15.18
C LEU A 69 11.28 10.18 -14.66
N LEU A 70 10.03 10.54 -14.86
CA LEU A 70 9.48 11.85 -14.53
C LEU A 70 8.44 11.80 -13.41
N ASN A 71 8.16 10.62 -12.87
CA ASN A 71 7.21 10.50 -11.77
C ASN A 71 7.88 10.94 -10.48
N ARG A 72 7.43 12.08 -9.94
CA ARG A 72 7.81 12.60 -8.62
C ARG A 72 6.71 12.35 -7.59
N GLU A 73 5.61 11.75 -8.01
CA GLU A 73 4.51 11.40 -7.13
C GLU A 73 4.89 10.16 -6.31
N GLN A 74 4.21 9.96 -5.21
CA GLN A 74 4.46 8.86 -4.30
C GLN A 74 4.31 7.53 -5.04
N ALA A 75 5.36 6.72 -5.06
CA ALA A 75 5.29 5.40 -5.63
C ALA A 75 4.38 4.52 -4.77
N LEU A 76 3.47 3.80 -5.42
CA LEU A 76 2.64 2.80 -4.75
C LEU A 76 3.52 1.68 -4.18
N SER A 77 3.12 1.10 -3.06
CA SER A 77 3.73 -0.12 -2.54
C SER A 77 3.31 -1.36 -3.35
N SER A 78 3.93 -2.51 -3.15
CA SER A 78 3.53 -3.75 -3.82
C SER A 78 2.09 -4.18 -3.50
N SER A 79 1.58 -3.75 -2.35
CA SER A 79 0.22 -4.01 -1.85
C SER A 79 -0.80 -2.93 -2.19
N GLU A 80 -0.43 -1.91 -2.94
CA GLU A 80 -1.31 -0.82 -3.34
C GLU A 80 -1.68 -0.89 -4.82
N ALA A 81 -2.87 -0.42 -5.14
CA ALA A 81 -3.32 -0.22 -6.51
C ALA A 81 -4.19 1.04 -6.62
N GLU A 82 -3.99 1.79 -7.68
CA GLU A 82 -4.87 2.90 -8.07
C GLU A 82 -5.61 2.50 -9.34
N LEU A 83 -6.94 2.50 -9.26
CA LEU A 83 -7.82 2.04 -10.31
C LEU A 83 -8.62 3.21 -10.85
N TYR A 84 -8.63 3.37 -12.15
CA TYR A 84 -9.45 4.34 -12.84
C TYR A 84 -10.61 3.64 -13.53
N PHE A 85 -11.80 4.16 -13.34
CA PHE A 85 -13.02 3.71 -13.98
C PHE A 85 -13.74 4.87 -14.65
N LYS A 86 -14.26 4.60 -15.83
CA LYS A 86 -15.16 5.52 -16.55
C LYS A 86 -16.49 4.83 -16.80
N THR A 87 -17.56 5.54 -16.45
CA THR A 87 -18.93 5.09 -16.71
C THR A 87 -19.51 5.82 -17.92
N SER A 88 -20.60 5.32 -18.49
CA SER A 88 -21.29 5.96 -19.62
C SER A 88 -22.01 7.25 -19.24
N SER A 89 -22.34 7.43 -17.96
CA SER A 89 -23.00 8.63 -17.43
C SER A 89 -22.60 8.87 -15.98
N PRO A 90 -22.71 10.10 -15.45
CA PRO A 90 -22.43 10.42 -14.05
C PRO A 90 -23.26 9.58 -13.06
N ASP A 91 -24.51 9.26 -13.42
CA ASP A 91 -25.41 8.44 -12.59
C ASP A 91 -24.87 7.01 -12.36
N GLY A 92 -23.95 6.54 -13.20
CA GLY A 92 -23.31 5.25 -13.09
C GLY A 92 -22.28 5.15 -11.95
N ILE A 93 -21.76 6.28 -11.46
CA ILE A 93 -20.69 6.33 -10.45
C ILE A 93 -21.14 5.75 -9.10
N ALA A 94 -22.27 6.21 -8.57
CA ALA A 94 -22.74 5.75 -7.27
C ALA A 94 -23.04 4.23 -7.21
N PRO A 95 -23.71 3.61 -8.22
CA PRO A 95 -23.86 2.17 -8.29
C PRO A 95 -22.54 1.42 -8.45
N LEU A 96 -21.58 1.97 -9.21
CA LEU A 96 -20.24 1.39 -9.38
C LEU A 96 -19.47 1.37 -8.06
N GLN A 97 -19.42 2.51 -7.39
CA GLN A 97 -18.77 2.68 -6.10
C GLN A 97 -19.33 1.73 -5.04
N LYS A 98 -20.66 1.63 -4.97
CA LYS A 98 -21.33 0.71 -4.06
C LYS A 98 -20.96 -0.75 -4.33
N GLN A 99 -21.03 -1.17 -5.58
CA GLN A 99 -20.70 -2.57 -5.96
C GLN A 99 -19.23 -2.89 -5.71
N ALA A 100 -18.32 -1.98 -6.07
CA ALA A 100 -16.88 -2.16 -5.82
C ALA A 100 -16.59 -2.26 -4.32
N GLY A 101 -17.16 -1.36 -3.51
CA GLY A 101 -17.00 -1.36 -2.06
C GLY A 101 -17.56 -2.62 -1.39
N GLU A 102 -18.77 -3.05 -1.75
CA GLU A 102 -19.39 -4.27 -1.23
C GLU A 102 -18.57 -5.52 -1.59
N TRP A 103 -18.08 -5.60 -2.83
CA TRP A 103 -17.26 -6.72 -3.27
C TRP A 103 -15.92 -6.76 -2.52
N LEU A 104 -15.20 -5.61 -2.45
CA LEU A 104 -13.93 -5.51 -1.75
C LEU A 104 -14.06 -5.85 -0.26
N THR A 105 -15.08 -5.31 0.42
CA THR A 105 -15.32 -5.62 1.83
C THR A 105 -15.63 -7.09 2.08
N ARG A 106 -16.30 -7.76 1.15
CA ARG A 106 -16.66 -9.17 1.29
C ARG A 106 -15.47 -10.10 1.03
N GLU A 107 -14.74 -9.88 -0.08
CA GLU A 107 -13.64 -10.76 -0.50
C GLU A 107 -12.32 -10.45 0.24
N TYR A 108 -12.08 -9.17 0.51
CA TYR A 108 -10.84 -8.68 1.13
C TYR A 108 -11.16 -7.76 2.32
N PRO A 109 -11.61 -8.33 3.43
CA PRO A 109 -12.08 -7.53 4.56
C PRO A 109 -10.99 -6.71 5.26
N LEU A 110 -9.73 -6.99 5.02
CA LEU A 110 -8.60 -6.22 5.55
C LEU A 110 -8.25 -5.02 4.67
N ALA A 111 -8.69 -4.99 3.41
CA ALA A 111 -8.35 -3.93 2.49
C ALA A 111 -8.97 -2.58 2.91
N THR A 112 -8.17 -1.54 2.80
CA THR A 112 -8.62 -0.14 2.90
C THR A 112 -8.89 0.39 1.51
N VAL A 113 -10.06 0.97 1.31
CA VAL A 113 -10.52 1.45 -0.01
C VAL A 113 -10.97 2.89 0.11
N SER A 114 -10.45 3.75 -0.73
CA SER A 114 -10.92 5.13 -0.88
C SER A 114 -11.40 5.40 -2.30
N PHE A 115 -12.41 6.23 -2.41
CA PHE A 115 -13.03 6.62 -3.67
C PHE A 115 -12.91 8.12 -3.83
N SER A 116 -12.40 8.58 -4.96
CA SER A 116 -12.29 10.00 -5.28
C SER A 116 -12.60 10.25 -6.74
N PRO A 117 -13.13 11.43 -7.10
CA PRO A 117 -13.12 11.85 -8.49
C PRO A 117 -11.67 12.07 -8.95
N PRO A 118 -11.36 11.92 -10.26
CA PRO A 118 -10.07 12.33 -10.78
C PRO A 118 -9.83 13.82 -10.54
N GLU A 119 -8.64 14.13 -10.05
CA GLU A 119 -8.25 15.52 -9.83
C GLU A 119 -8.14 16.27 -11.16
N THR A 120 -8.80 17.40 -11.25
CA THR A 120 -8.64 18.30 -12.38
C THR A 120 -7.28 19.01 -12.31
N VAL A 121 -6.77 19.50 -13.44
CA VAL A 121 -5.52 20.29 -13.48
C VAL A 121 -5.61 21.52 -12.55
N PHE A 122 -6.81 22.07 -12.38
CA PHE A 122 -7.07 23.18 -11.47
C PHE A 122 -6.93 22.78 -10.01
N GLU A 123 -7.45 21.62 -9.62
CA GLU A 123 -7.33 21.08 -8.26
C GLU A 123 -5.87 20.79 -7.94
N LYS A 124 -5.13 20.16 -8.84
CA LYS A 124 -3.68 19.91 -8.68
C LYS A 124 -2.84 21.18 -8.47
N LEU A 125 -3.30 22.33 -9.01
CA LEU A 125 -2.57 23.59 -8.88
C LEU A 125 -2.95 24.41 -7.64
N PHE A 126 -4.17 24.26 -7.14
CA PHE A 126 -4.72 25.15 -6.10
C PHE A 126 -5.16 24.44 -4.83
N VAL A 127 -5.29 23.11 -4.84
CA VAL A 127 -5.58 22.33 -3.65
C VAL A 127 -4.30 21.65 -3.19
N THR A 128 -3.82 22.02 -2.01
CA THR A 128 -2.80 21.23 -1.34
C THR A 128 -3.49 19.95 -0.88
N GLY A 129 -3.00 18.78 -1.34
CA GLY A 129 -3.56 17.47 -0.94
C GLY A 129 -3.36 17.14 0.55
N GLU A 130 -3.11 18.14 1.39
CA GLU A 130 -2.97 17.98 2.82
C GLU A 130 -4.35 17.87 3.48
N ALA A 131 -4.48 16.89 4.37
CA ALA A 131 -5.70 16.73 5.15
C ALA A 131 -5.91 17.92 6.07
N ASP A 132 -7.13 18.47 6.12
CA ASP A 132 -7.49 19.59 7.01
C ASP A 132 -7.29 19.24 8.49
N VAL A 133 -7.46 17.98 8.85
CA VAL A 133 -7.26 17.45 10.21
C VAL A 133 -6.59 16.09 10.14
N VAL A 134 -5.50 15.95 10.85
CA VAL A 134 -4.77 14.68 11.00
C VAL A 134 -4.91 14.21 12.45
N ALA A 135 -5.43 13.00 12.65
CA ALA A 135 -5.46 12.35 13.94
C ALA A 135 -4.34 11.31 14.02
N GLU A 136 -3.37 11.52 14.87
CA GLU A 136 -2.29 10.57 15.11
C GLU A 136 -2.64 9.65 16.29
N LEU A 137 -2.57 8.34 16.06
CA LEU A 137 -2.85 7.32 17.06
C LEU A 137 -1.55 6.66 17.52
N TYR A 138 -1.34 6.65 18.82
CA TYR A 138 -0.15 6.03 19.42
C TYR A 138 -0.55 4.84 20.29
N ALA A 139 0.02 3.67 20.01
CA ALA A 139 -0.16 2.51 20.88
C ALA A 139 0.50 2.75 22.23
N ARG A 140 -0.24 2.54 23.34
CA ARG A 140 0.28 2.63 24.71
C ARG A 140 1.32 1.56 25.01
N ASN A 141 1.12 0.37 24.47
CA ASN A 141 2.05 -0.74 24.57
C ASN A 141 2.67 -0.98 23.20
N LYS A 142 3.97 -0.69 23.06
CA LYS A 142 4.71 -0.85 21.81
C LYS A 142 5.03 -2.31 21.47
N GLU A 143 4.84 -3.23 22.43
CA GLU A 143 5.16 -4.66 22.24
C GLU A 143 4.05 -5.43 21.51
N LYS A 144 2.85 -4.86 21.45
CA LYS A 144 1.70 -5.52 20.82
C LYS A 144 1.12 -4.61 19.74
N ALA A 145 1.22 -5.05 18.49
CA ALA A 145 0.53 -4.39 17.40
C ALA A 145 -1.01 -4.45 17.62
N PRO A 146 -1.74 -3.36 17.32
CA PRO A 146 -3.20 -3.38 17.40
C PRO A 146 -3.77 -4.39 16.40
N ALA A 147 -4.81 -5.11 16.81
CA ALA A 147 -5.53 -6.00 15.90
C ALA A 147 -6.35 -5.19 14.88
N ALA A 148 -6.57 -5.74 13.69
CA ALA A 148 -7.36 -5.10 12.64
C ALA A 148 -8.79 -4.71 13.12
N GLU A 149 -9.37 -5.51 14.01
CA GLU A 149 -10.68 -5.22 14.62
C GLU A 149 -10.64 -4.01 15.56
N GLU A 150 -9.53 -3.85 16.30
CA GLU A 150 -9.33 -2.69 17.19
C GLU A 150 -9.20 -1.39 16.37
N LEU A 151 -8.48 -1.44 15.23
CA LEU A 151 -8.34 -0.31 14.32
C LEU A 151 -9.69 0.10 13.71
N ARG A 152 -10.50 -0.87 13.27
CA ARG A 152 -11.86 -0.59 12.76
C ARG A 152 -12.77 -0.01 13.84
N GLY A 153 -12.64 -0.49 15.07
CA GLY A 153 -13.37 0.09 16.21
C GLY A 153 -13.01 1.56 16.46
N LEU A 154 -11.74 1.92 16.28
CA LEU A 154 -11.27 3.30 16.36
C LEU A 154 -11.79 4.16 15.20
N GLU A 155 -11.82 3.64 13.97
CA GLU A 155 -12.40 4.32 12.81
C GLU A 155 -13.89 4.64 13.03
N GLN A 156 -14.64 3.68 13.54
CA GLN A 156 -16.05 3.89 13.85
C GLN A 156 -16.26 4.96 14.95
N GLN A 157 -15.49 4.89 16.03
CA GLN A 157 -15.54 5.91 17.08
C GLN A 157 -15.16 7.30 16.56
N PHE A 158 -14.17 7.38 15.68
CA PHE A 158 -13.79 8.64 15.05
C PHE A 158 -14.91 9.19 14.17
N ALA A 159 -15.53 8.33 13.36
CA ALA A 159 -16.66 8.71 12.50
C ALA A 159 -17.86 9.19 13.32
N GLU A 160 -18.16 8.55 14.46
CA GLU A 160 -19.23 8.97 15.38
C GLU A 160 -18.94 10.33 16.01
N LEU A 161 -17.69 10.60 16.37
CA LEU A 161 -17.30 11.86 17.02
C LEU A 161 -17.25 13.04 16.05
N THR A 162 -16.79 12.81 14.83
CA THR A 162 -16.57 13.87 13.85
C THR A 162 -17.73 14.03 12.86
N GLY A 163 -18.61 13.06 12.76
CA GLY A 163 -19.68 12.99 11.77
C GLY A 163 -19.16 12.75 10.34
N THR A 164 -17.87 12.45 10.18
CA THR A 164 -17.22 12.22 8.89
C THR A 164 -16.45 10.89 8.96
N ALA A 165 -16.66 10.03 7.99
CA ALA A 165 -15.86 8.81 7.91
C ALA A 165 -14.38 9.17 7.66
N PRO A 166 -13.42 8.68 8.47
CA PRO A 166 -12.02 8.89 8.21
C PRO A 166 -11.62 8.14 6.92
N VAL A 167 -10.56 8.62 6.27
CA VAL A 167 -9.82 7.77 5.33
C VAL A 167 -9.26 6.62 6.16
N GLY A 168 -9.47 5.38 5.74
CA GLY A 168 -9.13 4.18 6.50
C GLY A 168 -7.70 4.18 7.06
N ILE A 169 -7.51 3.53 8.19
CA ILE A 169 -6.19 3.39 8.80
C ILE A 169 -5.44 2.30 8.05
N ALA A 170 -4.44 2.69 7.26
CA ALA A 170 -3.53 1.74 6.61
C ALA A 170 -2.64 1.09 7.68
N PHE A 171 -2.46 -0.23 7.59
CA PHE A 171 -1.54 -0.98 8.45
C PHE A 171 -0.83 -2.06 7.63
N GLU A 172 0.37 -2.38 8.03
CA GLU A 172 1.20 -3.38 7.37
C GLU A 172 1.67 -4.41 8.41
N ASN A 173 1.61 -5.69 8.04
CA ASN A 173 2.20 -6.75 8.84
C ASN A 173 3.71 -6.79 8.57
N GLN A 174 4.49 -6.56 9.61
CA GLN A 174 5.94 -6.60 9.56
C GLN A 174 6.47 -7.89 10.19
N LEU A 175 7.44 -8.52 9.55
CA LEU A 175 8.15 -9.66 10.08
C LEU A 175 9.49 -9.19 10.68
N ASP A 176 9.63 -9.30 11.98
CA ASP A 176 10.83 -8.92 12.68
C ASP A 176 11.76 -10.13 12.86
N ILE A 177 12.95 -10.03 12.32
CA ILE A 177 14.00 -11.04 12.48
C ILE A 177 15.02 -10.53 13.51
N SER A 178 14.98 -11.12 14.70
CA SER A 178 15.90 -10.81 15.79
C SER A 178 17.15 -11.67 15.71
N ILE A 179 18.33 -11.06 15.80
CA ILE A 179 19.62 -11.76 15.72
C ILE A 179 20.04 -12.21 17.10
N LEU A 180 20.39 -13.48 17.24
CA LEU A 180 20.90 -14.10 18.46
C LEU A 180 22.42 -13.92 18.56
N GLN A 181 22.88 -12.86 19.24
CA GLN A 181 24.30 -12.51 19.34
C GLN A 181 25.15 -13.64 19.94
N GLU A 182 24.62 -14.36 20.92
CA GLU A 182 25.32 -15.51 21.55
C GLU A 182 25.59 -16.62 20.52
N ARG A 183 24.67 -16.85 19.58
CA ARG A 183 24.83 -17.83 18.51
C ARG A 183 25.84 -17.38 17.45
N LEU A 184 25.87 -16.09 17.12
CA LEU A 184 26.89 -15.55 16.22
C LEU A 184 28.30 -15.79 16.78
N LEU A 185 28.49 -15.54 18.09
CA LEU A 185 29.77 -15.79 18.76
C LEU A 185 30.10 -17.27 18.84
N LEU A 186 29.11 -18.13 19.09
CA LEU A 186 29.32 -19.58 19.20
C LEU A 186 29.80 -20.18 17.89
N TYR A 187 29.23 -19.72 16.76
CA TYR A 187 29.55 -20.26 15.44
C TYR A 187 30.60 -19.42 14.67
N ASP A 188 31.18 -18.41 15.31
CA ASP A 188 32.16 -17.46 14.73
C ASP A 188 31.69 -16.86 13.38
N VAL A 189 30.39 -16.50 13.33
CA VAL A 189 29.78 -15.84 12.19
C VAL A 189 29.74 -14.33 12.43
N SER A 190 30.18 -13.54 11.44
CA SER A 190 30.10 -12.09 11.55
C SER A 190 28.68 -11.58 11.28
N TYR A 191 28.32 -10.46 11.93
CA TYR A 191 27.05 -9.78 11.68
C TYR A 191 26.88 -9.41 10.20
N ASP A 192 27.94 -8.91 9.57
CA ASP A 192 27.91 -8.49 8.16
C ASP A 192 27.64 -9.68 7.21
N GLU A 193 28.18 -10.84 7.50
CA GLU A 193 27.96 -12.05 6.72
C GLU A 193 26.50 -12.50 6.81
N LEU A 194 25.96 -12.57 8.04
CA LEU A 194 24.55 -12.88 8.26
C LEU A 194 23.64 -11.85 7.55
N TYR A 195 23.93 -10.56 7.73
CA TYR A 195 23.12 -9.49 7.12
C TYR A 195 23.13 -9.56 5.59
N ARG A 196 24.31 -9.75 4.98
CA ARG A 196 24.42 -9.88 3.52
C ARG A 196 23.67 -11.10 3.01
N THR A 197 23.80 -12.21 3.69
CA THR A 197 23.12 -13.47 3.32
C THR A 197 21.61 -13.32 3.40
N LEU A 198 21.08 -12.78 4.50
CA LEU A 198 19.65 -12.52 4.64
C LEU A 198 19.15 -11.51 3.59
N ARG A 199 19.88 -10.43 3.39
CA ARG A 199 19.53 -9.44 2.37
C ARG A 199 19.47 -10.04 0.96
N THR A 200 20.43 -10.91 0.62
CA THR A 200 20.46 -11.58 -0.69
C THR A 200 19.33 -12.60 -0.82
N ALA A 201 19.00 -13.29 0.27
CA ALA A 201 17.98 -14.34 0.28
C ALA A 201 16.53 -13.79 0.23
N PHE A 202 16.28 -12.60 0.84
CA PHE A 202 14.95 -12.01 0.94
C PHE A 202 14.69 -10.85 -0.03
N LYS A 203 15.71 -10.34 -0.68
CA LYS A 203 15.57 -9.23 -1.62
C LYS A 203 15.64 -9.74 -3.06
N GLU A 204 14.81 -9.17 -3.92
CA GLU A 204 15.00 -9.31 -5.35
C GLU A 204 16.40 -8.83 -5.75
N ASN A 205 17.15 -9.72 -6.39
CA ASN A 205 18.49 -9.40 -6.84
C ASN A 205 18.42 -8.70 -8.21
N SER A 206 18.33 -7.39 -8.20
CA SER A 206 18.44 -6.59 -9.42
C SER A 206 19.85 -6.68 -9.97
N VAL A 207 19.97 -7.21 -11.17
CA VAL A 207 21.25 -7.41 -11.89
C VAL A 207 21.61 -6.19 -12.70
N ALA A 208 20.62 -5.58 -13.32
CA ALA A 208 20.79 -4.45 -14.21
C ALA A 208 19.51 -3.62 -14.29
N MET A 209 19.64 -2.40 -14.79
CA MET A 209 18.52 -1.53 -15.09
C MET A 209 18.47 -1.31 -16.61
N LEU A 210 17.40 -1.71 -17.24
CA LEU A 210 17.15 -1.41 -18.64
C LEU A 210 16.53 -0.03 -18.77
N HIS A 211 17.22 0.86 -19.47
CA HIS A 211 16.68 2.18 -19.78
C HIS A 211 15.81 2.09 -21.03
N SER A 212 14.50 2.16 -20.86
CA SER A 212 13.55 2.36 -21.93
C SER A 212 13.26 3.85 -22.10
N TYR A 213 12.60 4.24 -23.18
CA TYR A 213 12.35 5.65 -23.52
C TYR A 213 11.64 6.45 -22.41
N GLN A 214 10.77 5.82 -21.63
CA GLN A 214 9.98 6.46 -20.57
C GLN A 214 10.08 5.76 -19.21
N GLN A 215 10.76 4.63 -19.12
CA GLN A 215 10.78 3.79 -17.92
C GLN A 215 12.18 3.25 -17.65
N TYR A 216 12.45 3.07 -16.35
CA TYR A 216 13.55 2.23 -15.89
C TYR A 216 12.98 0.85 -15.56
N LEU A 217 13.42 -0.17 -16.29
CA LEU A 217 12.98 -1.54 -16.10
C LEU A 217 14.08 -2.32 -15.35
N PRO A 218 13.89 -2.67 -14.08
CA PRO A 218 14.85 -3.49 -13.36
C PRO A 218 14.85 -4.92 -13.93
N ILE A 219 16.04 -5.45 -14.18
CA ILE A 219 16.24 -6.85 -14.52
C ILE A 219 16.60 -7.56 -13.23
N SER A 220 15.71 -8.39 -12.72
CA SER A 220 15.91 -9.12 -11.47
C SER A 220 16.04 -10.62 -11.74
N ILE A 221 16.91 -11.29 -10.96
CA ILE A 221 16.94 -12.74 -10.90
C ILE A 221 15.93 -13.16 -9.83
N VAL A 222 14.89 -13.86 -10.27
CA VAL A 222 13.85 -14.39 -9.38
C VAL A 222 14.08 -15.90 -9.24
N GLY A 223 14.08 -16.38 -8.01
CA GLY A 223 14.11 -17.81 -7.68
C GLY A 223 12.71 -18.41 -7.60
N GLU A 224 12.63 -19.66 -7.19
CA GLU A 224 11.36 -20.29 -6.84
C GLU A 224 10.76 -19.64 -5.59
N GLU A 225 9.43 -19.57 -5.54
CA GLU A 225 8.71 -19.09 -4.37
C GLU A 225 9.00 -20.00 -3.16
N ARG A 226 9.46 -19.40 -2.05
CA ARG A 226 9.80 -20.09 -0.81
C ARG A 226 9.21 -19.36 0.38
N THR A 227 8.77 -20.11 1.36
CA THR A 227 8.37 -19.54 2.64
C THR A 227 9.58 -18.99 3.40
N VAL A 228 9.34 -18.01 4.30
CA VAL A 228 10.39 -17.45 5.16
C VAL A 228 11.18 -18.54 5.90
N ASN A 229 10.48 -19.58 6.41
CA ASN A 229 11.10 -20.69 7.11
C ASN A 229 12.01 -21.52 6.18
N GLU A 230 11.60 -21.78 4.95
CA GLU A 230 12.40 -22.50 3.96
C GLU A 230 13.64 -21.71 3.59
N VAL A 231 13.52 -20.40 3.37
CA VAL A 231 14.65 -19.53 3.10
C VAL A 231 15.66 -19.57 4.25
N LEU A 232 15.19 -19.45 5.49
CA LEU A 232 16.07 -19.50 6.68
C LEU A 232 16.72 -20.86 6.91
N GLN A 233 16.11 -21.95 6.46
CA GLN A 233 16.66 -23.31 6.62
C GLN A 233 17.57 -23.73 5.47
N GLN A 234 17.26 -23.34 4.23
CA GLN A 234 17.98 -23.81 3.04
C GLN A 234 19.15 -22.90 2.65
N THR A 235 19.11 -21.63 3.06
CA THR A 235 20.25 -20.74 2.87
C THR A 235 21.38 -21.18 3.80
N LEU A 236 22.63 -21.11 3.32
CA LEU A 236 23.79 -21.51 4.09
C LEU A 236 24.75 -20.34 4.26
N ILE A 237 25.22 -20.15 5.48
CA ILE A 237 26.23 -19.16 5.85
C ILE A 237 27.52 -19.91 6.14
N GLN A 238 28.63 -19.43 5.59
CA GLN A 238 29.94 -19.97 5.89
C GLN A 238 30.48 -19.41 7.21
N THR A 239 30.91 -20.30 8.07
CA THR A 239 31.67 -19.92 9.28
C THR A 239 33.10 -19.54 8.92
N ARG A 240 33.80 -18.86 9.80
CA ARG A 240 35.24 -18.69 9.64
C ARG A 240 35.93 -20.04 9.68
N PRO A 241 37.03 -20.22 8.88
CA PRO A 241 37.79 -21.45 8.94
C PRO A 241 38.31 -21.73 10.36
N ASP A 242 38.16 -22.95 10.82
CA ASP A 242 38.71 -23.39 12.10
C ASP A 242 40.24 -23.48 12.06
N SER A 243 40.85 -23.89 13.16
CA SER A 243 42.31 -24.08 13.25
C SER A 243 42.88 -25.13 12.28
N LYS A 244 42.03 -25.94 11.62
CA LYS A 244 42.38 -26.93 10.60
C LYS A 244 42.07 -26.45 9.19
N GLY A 245 41.50 -25.26 9.04
CA GLY A 245 41.09 -24.71 7.75
C GLY A 245 39.74 -25.24 7.24
N GLU A 246 38.98 -25.95 8.09
CA GLU A 246 37.64 -26.43 7.74
C GLU A 246 36.62 -25.30 7.90
N VAL A 247 35.70 -25.19 6.94
CA VAL A 247 34.59 -24.21 6.92
C VAL A 247 33.30 -24.98 7.14
N GLU A 248 32.57 -24.62 8.17
CA GLU A 248 31.25 -25.17 8.45
C GLU A 248 30.15 -24.30 7.79
N HIS A 249 29.05 -24.92 7.39
CA HIS A 249 27.92 -24.27 6.79
C HIS A 249 26.71 -24.32 7.71
N ILE A 250 26.22 -23.16 8.13
CA ILE A 250 25.15 -23.07 9.13
C ILE A 250 23.95 -22.35 8.53
N PRO A 251 22.73 -22.87 8.71
CA PRO A 251 21.53 -22.15 8.24
C PRO A 251 21.25 -20.93 9.12
N PRO A 252 20.81 -19.79 8.55
CA PRO A 252 20.42 -18.58 9.30
C PRO A 252 19.42 -18.87 10.43
N ARG A 253 18.58 -19.88 10.29
CA ARG A 253 17.61 -20.30 11.31
C ARG A 253 18.22 -20.54 12.68
N GLU A 254 19.46 -21.00 12.73
CA GLU A 254 20.18 -21.23 13.98
C GLU A 254 20.67 -19.93 14.64
N LEU A 255 20.76 -18.84 13.86
CA LEU A 255 21.35 -17.57 14.27
C LEU A 255 20.30 -16.50 14.54
N VAL A 256 19.05 -16.73 14.13
CA VAL A 256 17.98 -15.74 14.25
C VAL A 256 16.72 -16.32 14.89
N LYS A 257 15.91 -15.41 15.44
CA LYS A 257 14.56 -15.68 15.94
C LYS A 257 13.57 -14.82 15.12
N VAL A 258 12.53 -15.44 14.62
CA VAL A 258 11.42 -14.83 13.88
C VAL A 258 10.24 -14.65 14.79
#